data_15b3347e7d250744f446f7a183e374a3
#
_entry.id   15b3347e7d250744f446f7a183e374a3
#
_cell.length_a   1.000
_cell.length_b   1.000
_cell.length_c   1.000
_cell.angle_alpha   90.00
_cell.angle_beta   90.00
_cell.angle_gamma   90.00
#
_symmetry.space_group_name_H-M   'P 1'
#
loop_
_entity.id
_entity.type
_entity.pdbx_description
1 polymer ?
#
loop_
_entity_poly.entity_id
_entity_poly.type
_entity_poly.pdbx_seq_one_letter_code
_entity_poly.pdbx_strand_id
1 'polypeptide(L)'
;YLNRTVQAADLLAEVGADNAFIQYDIYHAQRMEGELAATIEKYLPRIGHIQLADNPGRNEPGTGEIHYPFLFAHLDRIGYQGWIGCEYKPATTTEAGLGWRQSLVR
;
A
#
# COMPACT_ATOMS: atom_id res chain seq x y z
N TYR A 1 -18.97 -4.84 -3.44
CA TYR A 1 -17.72 -5.53 -3.17
C TYR A 1 -16.57 -4.88 -3.92
N LEU A 2 -15.61 -4.35 -3.19
CA LEU A 2 -14.56 -3.48 -3.76
C LEU A 2 -13.29 -4.27 -3.99
N ASN A 3 -12.86 -4.40 -5.25
CA ASN A 3 -11.58 -5.01 -5.58
C ASN A 3 -10.70 -4.11 -6.46
N ARG A 4 -11.15 -2.90 -6.76
CA ARG A 4 -10.37 -1.91 -7.50
C ARG A 4 -10.47 -0.56 -6.84
N THR A 5 -9.39 0.22 -6.91
CA THR A 5 -9.35 1.54 -6.27
C THR A 5 -10.37 2.50 -6.87
N VAL A 6 -10.61 2.43 -8.18
CA VAL A 6 -11.61 3.31 -8.81
C VAL A 6 -13.00 3.06 -8.24
N GLN A 7 -13.33 1.83 -7.90
CA GLN A 7 -14.63 1.53 -7.30
C GLN A 7 -14.79 2.19 -5.94
N ALA A 8 -13.72 2.16 -5.12
CA ALA A 8 -13.73 2.82 -3.82
C ALA A 8 -13.85 4.34 -3.99
N ALA A 9 -13.12 4.92 -4.93
CA ALA A 9 -13.17 6.36 -5.18
C ALA A 9 -14.57 6.80 -5.63
N ASP A 10 -15.20 6.02 -6.52
CA ASP A 10 -16.55 6.32 -6.98
C ASP A 10 -17.57 6.25 -5.84
N LEU A 11 -17.43 5.26 -4.99
CA LEU A 11 -18.32 5.11 -3.84
C LEU A 11 -18.17 6.29 -2.88
N LEU A 12 -16.95 6.72 -2.60
CA LEU A 12 -16.71 7.87 -1.74
C LEU A 12 -17.33 9.14 -2.32
N ALA A 13 -17.25 9.30 -3.64
CA ALA A 13 -17.86 10.45 -4.31
C ALA A 13 -19.38 10.43 -4.14
N GLU A 14 -20.01 9.27 -4.22
CA GLU A 14 -21.45 9.16 -4.01
C GLU A 14 -21.85 9.45 -2.58
N VAL A 15 -21.06 8.96 -1.62
CA VAL A 15 -21.33 9.20 -0.20
C VAL A 15 -21.18 10.67 0.16
N GLY A 16 -20.18 11.33 -0.39
CA GLY A 16 -19.98 12.77 -0.19
C GLY A 16 -19.49 13.15 1.21
N ALA A 17 -19.01 12.19 2.00
CA ALA A 17 -18.53 12.49 3.35
C ALA A 17 -17.09 12.97 3.32
N ASP A 18 -16.79 14.04 4.08
CA ASP A 18 -15.45 14.61 4.11
C ASP A 18 -14.46 13.76 4.92
N ASN A 19 -14.97 12.94 5.83
CA ASN A 19 -14.13 12.15 6.73
C ASN A 19 -14.01 10.68 6.34
N ALA A 20 -14.37 10.32 5.11
CA ALA A 20 -14.23 8.96 4.60
C ALA A 20 -13.09 8.91 3.61
N PHE A 21 -12.20 7.93 3.76
CA PHE A 21 -11.00 7.81 2.94
C PHE A 21 -10.80 6.37 2.50
N ILE A 22 -9.91 6.19 1.52
CA ILE A 22 -9.52 4.87 1.03
C ILE A 22 -8.40 4.35 1.92
N GLN A 23 -8.52 3.09 2.36
CA GLN A 23 -7.39 2.35 2.89
C GLN A 23 -6.79 1.56 1.73
N TYR A 24 -5.61 1.97 1.28
CA TYR A 24 -4.99 1.36 0.11
C TYR A 24 -4.08 0.22 0.55
N ASP A 25 -4.44 -0.99 0.19
CA ASP A 25 -3.68 -2.19 0.54
C ASP A 25 -2.84 -2.59 -0.66
N ILE A 26 -1.51 -2.42 -0.53
CA ILE A 26 -0.59 -2.65 -1.65
C ILE A 26 -0.64 -4.11 -2.11
N TYR A 27 -0.73 -5.05 -1.17
CA TYR A 27 -0.78 -6.47 -1.53
C TYR A 27 -2.01 -6.78 -2.38
N HIS A 28 -3.19 -6.36 -1.92
CA HIS A 28 -4.42 -6.63 -2.65
C HIS A 28 -4.50 -5.86 -3.95
N ALA A 29 -4.00 -4.62 -3.97
CA ALA A 29 -3.98 -3.82 -5.20
C ALA A 29 -3.10 -4.47 -6.26
N GLN A 30 -1.95 -5.02 -5.88
CA GLN A 30 -1.07 -5.71 -6.83
C GLN A 30 -1.78 -6.93 -7.41
N ARG A 31 -2.50 -7.67 -6.59
CA ARG A 31 -3.20 -8.86 -7.07
C ARG A 31 -4.37 -8.53 -7.99
N MET A 32 -5.06 -7.42 -7.74
CA MET A 32 -6.32 -7.11 -8.43
C MET A 32 -6.16 -6.14 -9.60
N GLU A 33 -5.24 -5.19 -9.51
CA GLU A 33 -5.15 -4.15 -10.54
C GLU A 33 -3.73 -3.88 -11.03
N GLY A 34 -2.71 -3.97 -10.18
CA GLY A 34 -1.38 -3.49 -10.53
C GLY A 34 -1.29 -1.99 -10.57
N GLU A 35 -0.34 -1.43 -11.32
CA GLU A 35 -0.14 0.02 -11.46
C GLU A 35 -0.07 0.75 -10.13
N LEU A 36 0.72 0.21 -9.20
CA LEU A 36 0.71 0.68 -7.81
C LEU A 36 1.06 2.16 -7.69
N ALA A 37 2.21 2.55 -8.23
CA ALA A 37 2.70 3.91 -8.07
C ALA A 37 1.75 4.94 -8.69
N ALA A 38 1.29 4.68 -9.91
CA ALA A 38 0.39 5.59 -10.61
C ALA A 38 -0.96 5.71 -9.90
N THR A 39 -1.48 4.60 -9.38
CA THR A 39 -2.76 4.60 -8.70
C THR A 39 -2.68 5.36 -7.38
N ILE A 40 -1.62 5.14 -6.60
CA ILE A 40 -1.44 5.87 -5.34
C ILE A 40 -1.35 7.37 -5.61
N GLU A 41 -0.60 7.76 -6.62
CA GLU A 41 -0.46 9.18 -6.95
C GLU A 41 -1.78 9.79 -7.37
N LYS A 42 -2.55 9.09 -8.20
CA LYS A 42 -3.82 9.57 -8.71
C LYS A 42 -4.84 9.79 -7.59
N TYR A 43 -4.90 8.86 -6.63
CA TYR A 43 -5.91 8.91 -5.57
C TYR A 43 -5.37 9.41 -4.24
N LEU A 44 -4.16 9.99 -4.23
CA LEU A 44 -3.52 10.43 -3.00
C LEU A 44 -4.41 11.28 -2.09
N PRO A 45 -5.17 12.26 -2.60
CA PRO A 45 -6.02 13.09 -1.72
C PRO A 45 -7.11 12.29 -1.01
N ARG A 46 -7.46 11.11 -1.51
CA ARG A 46 -8.50 10.28 -0.92
C ARG A 46 -7.95 9.11 -0.12
N ILE A 47 -6.65 8.88 -0.14
CA ILE A 47 -6.02 7.79 0.59
C ILE A 47 -5.70 8.26 2.00
N GLY A 48 -6.31 7.62 3.01
CA GLY A 48 -6.07 7.95 4.40
C GLY A 48 -5.12 7.01 5.11
N HIS A 49 -4.88 5.83 4.54
CA HIS A 49 -4.01 4.83 5.16
C HIS A 49 -3.51 3.88 4.08
N ILE A 50 -2.27 3.41 4.24
CA ILE A 50 -1.68 2.42 3.34
C ILE A 50 -1.27 1.20 4.15
N GLN A 51 -1.54 0.01 3.64
CA GLN A 51 -1.07 -1.24 4.22
C GLN A 51 -0.17 -1.95 3.24
N LEU A 52 0.79 -2.71 3.76
CA LEU A 52 1.77 -3.37 2.91
C LEU A 52 1.93 -4.85 3.25
N ALA A 53 2.23 -5.61 2.23
CA ALA A 53 2.77 -6.96 2.26
C ALA A 53 3.29 -7.24 0.86
N ASP A 54 4.25 -8.15 0.73
CA ASP A 54 4.79 -8.46 -0.58
C ASP A 54 3.98 -9.57 -1.26
N ASN A 55 4.10 -9.67 -2.56
CA ASN A 55 3.43 -10.68 -3.38
C ASN A 55 4.45 -11.66 -3.91
N PRO A 56 4.10 -12.91 -4.10
CA PRO A 56 2.78 -13.51 -3.89
C PRO A 56 2.55 -14.10 -2.50
N GLY A 57 3.57 -14.17 -1.65
CA GLY A 57 3.49 -14.92 -0.40
C GLY A 57 2.81 -14.18 0.74
N ARG A 58 2.53 -12.89 0.59
CA ARG A 58 2.01 -12.04 1.64
C ARG A 58 2.96 -11.94 2.83
N ASN A 59 4.25 -12.00 2.53
CA ASN A 59 5.31 -11.88 3.53
C ASN A 59 5.85 -10.45 3.56
N GLU A 60 6.91 -10.23 4.34
CA GLU A 60 7.49 -8.89 4.49
C GLU A 60 8.07 -8.35 3.18
N PRO A 61 8.19 -7.02 3.07
CA PRO A 61 8.79 -6.40 1.88
C PRO A 61 10.17 -6.95 1.57
N GLY A 62 10.42 -7.14 0.29
CA GLY A 62 11.70 -7.65 -0.17
C GLY A 62 11.72 -9.15 -0.39
N THR A 63 10.62 -9.84 -0.08
CA THR A 63 10.55 -11.30 -0.25
C THR A 63 9.87 -11.73 -1.54
N GLY A 64 9.31 -10.78 -2.30
CA GLY A 64 8.52 -11.13 -3.48
C GLY A 64 8.74 -10.19 -4.65
N GLU A 65 7.67 -9.91 -5.37
CA GLU A 65 7.75 -9.25 -6.67
C GLU A 65 7.57 -7.73 -6.62
N ILE A 66 7.13 -7.16 -5.49
CA ILE A 66 6.89 -5.72 -5.40
C ILE A 66 8.20 -5.00 -5.13
N HIS A 67 8.49 -3.98 -5.94
CA HIS A 67 9.72 -3.20 -5.78
C HIS A 67 9.52 -2.12 -4.71
N TYR A 68 9.61 -2.51 -3.45
CA TYR A 68 9.33 -1.61 -2.34
C TYR A 68 10.26 -0.40 -2.22
N PRO A 69 11.58 -0.51 -2.51
CA PRO A 69 12.40 0.70 -2.48
C PRO A 69 11.88 1.79 -3.41
N PHE A 70 11.41 1.42 -4.60
CA PHE A 70 10.82 2.37 -5.52
C PHE A 70 9.53 2.97 -4.95
N LEU A 71 8.66 2.13 -4.37
CA LEU A 71 7.40 2.60 -3.82
C LEU A 71 7.62 3.54 -2.64
N PHE A 72 8.53 3.22 -1.73
CA PHE A 72 8.80 4.09 -0.59
C PHE A 72 9.34 5.44 -1.04
N ALA A 73 10.26 5.45 -2.01
CA ALA A 73 10.77 6.70 -2.56
C ALA A 73 9.67 7.49 -3.26
N HIS A 74 8.78 6.80 -3.95
CA HIS A 74 7.64 7.43 -4.63
C HIS A 74 6.68 8.08 -3.63
N LEU A 75 6.37 7.40 -2.54
CA LEU A 75 5.51 7.95 -1.50
C LEU A 75 6.10 9.22 -0.89
N ASP A 76 7.41 9.23 -0.66
CA ASP A 76 8.08 10.44 -0.17
C ASP A 76 7.98 11.57 -1.19
N ARG A 77 8.21 11.27 -2.45
CA ARG A 77 8.22 12.27 -3.51
C ARG A 77 6.86 12.90 -3.73
N ILE A 78 5.77 12.12 -3.63
CA ILE A 78 4.43 12.67 -3.83
C ILE A 78 3.83 13.25 -2.56
N GLY A 79 4.53 13.14 -1.43
CA GLY A 79 4.13 13.81 -0.20
C GLY A 79 3.13 13.06 0.67
N TYR A 80 3.15 11.73 0.64
CA TYR A 80 2.26 10.96 1.51
C TYR A 80 2.63 11.21 2.98
N GLN A 81 1.66 11.60 3.79
CA GLN A 81 1.89 11.99 5.19
C GLN A 81 1.28 11.01 6.19
N GLY A 82 0.60 9.98 5.73
CA GLY A 82 -0.07 9.05 6.62
C GLY A 82 0.82 7.93 7.11
N TRP A 83 0.21 6.97 7.76
CA TRP A 83 0.88 5.79 8.26
C TRP A 83 0.90 4.69 7.21
N ILE A 84 1.90 3.82 7.31
CA ILE A 84 1.95 2.58 6.52
C ILE A 84 1.89 1.43 7.50
N GLY A 85 0.78 0.71 7.49
CA GLY A 85 0.57 -0.43 8.36
C GLY A 85 1.17 -1.69 7.77
N CYS A 86 1.83 -2.48 8.60
CA CYS A 86 2.44 -3.73 8.18
C CYS A 86 1.46 -4.86 8.45
N GLU A 87 0.93 -5.43 7.37
CA GLU A 87 -0.05 -6.52 7.50
C GLU A 87 0.40 -7.71 6.69
N TYR A 88 1.53 -8.27 7.08
CA TYR A 88 2.11 -9.42 6.39
C TYR A 88 2.33 -10.56 7.37
N LYS A 89 2.53 -11.76 6.81
CA LYS A 89 2.93 -12.92 7.58
C LYS A 89 4.44 -13.05 7.49
N PRO A 90 5.17 -12.98 8.61
CA PRO A 90 6.63 -13.13 8.54
C PRO A 90 7.00 -14.49 7.93
N ALA A 91 8.00 -14.47 7.05
CA ALA A 91 8.43 -15.70 6.40
C ALA A 91 9.06 -16.68 7.41
N THR A 92 9.69 -16.16 8.44
CA THR A 92 10.29 -16.96 9.51
C THR A 92 9.77 -16.51 10.88
N THR A 93 10.36 -15.47 11.46
CA THR A 93 9.90 -14.91 12.73
C THR A 93 9.57 -13.45 12.57
N THR A 94 8.81 -12.89 13.51
CA THR A 94 8.46 -11.47 13.47
C THR A 94 9.72 -10.61 13.53
N GLU A 95 10.65 -10.92 14.44
CA GLU A 95 11.87 -10.13 14.59
C GLU A 95 12.74 -10.19 13.36
N ALA A 96 12.96 -11.39 12.80
CA ALA A 96 13.74 -11.53 11.59
C ALA A 96 13.08 -10.81 10.41
N GLY A 97 11.74 -10.81 10.39
CA GLY A 97 10.97 -10.17 9.33
C GLY A 97 10.98 -8.66 9.37
N LEU A 98 11.56 -8.02 10.39
CA LEU A 98 11.62 -6.56 10.47
C LEU A 98 12.89 -5.98 9.84
N GLY A 99 13.81 -6.82 9.38
CA GLY A 99 15.08 -6.35 8.81
C GLY A 99 14.92 -5.47 7.59
N TRP A 100 13.83 -5.60 6.84
CA TRP A 100 13.60 -4.81 5.64
C TRP A 100 13.55 -3.31 5.95
N ARG A 101 13.19 -2.92 7.16
CA ARG A 101 13.11 -1.50 7.52
C ARG A 101 14.46 -0.80 7.37
N GLN A 102 15.54 -1.50 7.65
CA GLN A 102 16.87 -0.91 7.57
C GLN A 102 17.42 -0.92 6.15
N SER A 103 17.04 -1.92 5.35
CA SER A 103 17.62 -2.07 4.02
C SER A 103 16.78 -1.44 2.91
N LEU A 104 15.46 -1.33 3.07
CA LEU A 104 14.57 -0.84 2.02
C LEU A 104 14.04 0.56 2.28
N VAL A 105 14.03 1.02 3.52
CA VAL A 105 13.54 2.35 3.91
C VAL A 105 14.74 3.20 4.31
N ARG A 106 14.77 4.41 3.79
CA ARG A 106 15.84 5.38 4.14
C ARG A 106 15.42 6.38 5.14
#